data_9b28d47904e9edcc750effe622093c95
#
_entry.id   9b28d47904e9edcc750effe622093c95
#
_cell.length_a   1.000
_cell.length_b   1.000
_cell.length_c   1.000
_cell.angle_alpha   90.00
_cell.angle_beta   90.00
_cell.angle_gamma   90.00
#
_symmetry.space_group_name_H-M   'P 1'
#
loop_
_entity.id
_entity.type
_entity.pdbx_description
1 polymer ?
#
loop_
_entity_poly.entity_id
_entity_poly.type
_entity_poly.pdbx_seq_one_letter_code
_entity_poly.pdbx_strand_id
1 'polypeptide(L)'
;IGKHQGESFDRDGAWAASGTLSETLLHRLLSDPYFAGQGPKSTGRELFNLPWLESHLAALPPLPVADVQRTLLELTARSIIDSLQQAQSDTAELLVCGGGAHNGALMQRLQALLPSCRVASTATRGVPPDWVEAMAFAWLAHCCLERIPANRPSVTGARGLRVLGAIYPA
;
A
#
# COMPACT_ATOMS: atom_id res chain seq x y z
N ILE A 1 15.74 4.35 0.24
CA ILE A 1 16.40 5.50 -0.39
C ILE A 1 17.17 6.31 0.66
N GLY A 2 16.64 6.57 1.86
CA GLY A 2 17.32 7.32 2.91
C GLY A 2 18.72 6.76 3.26
N LYS A 3 18.84 5.42 3.34
CA LYS A 3 20.10 4.73 3.64
C LYS A 3 21.15 4.88 2.52
N HIS A 4 20.74 5.00 1.26
CA HIS A 4 21.63 4.92 0.10
C HIS A 4 21.84 6.24 -0.65
N GLN A 5 20.85 7.12 -0.64
CA GLN A 5 20.87 8.40 -1.36
C GLN A 5 20.63 9.62 -0.47
N GLY A 6 20.29 9.41 0.81
CA GLY A 6 20.00 10.48 1.75
C GLY A 6 18.66 11.19 1.53
N GLU A 7 17.87 10.73 0.54
CA GLU A 7 16.56 11.32 0.23
C GLU A 7 15.46 10.75 1.13
N SER A 8 14.43 11.54 1.40
CA SER A 8 13.31 11.12 2.25
C SER A 8 12.33 10.17 1.55
N PHE A 9 12.23 10.22 0.23
CA PHE A 9 11.40 9.35 -0.60
C PHE A 9 11.92 9.27 -2.04
N ASP A 10 11.53 8.23 -2.77
CA ASP A 10 11.86 8.04 -4.20
C ASP A 10 10.89 8.87 -5.05
N ARG A 11 11.36 10.08 -5.42
CA ARG A 11 10.55 11.02 -6.20
C ARG A 11 10.16 10.39 -7.53
N ASP A 12 8.84 10.33 -7.78
CA ASP A 12 8.24 9.75 -8.98
C ASP A 12 8.61 8.27 -9.24
N GLY A 13 9.23 7.60 -8.26
CA GLY A 13 9.75 6.23 -8.40
C GLY A 13 10.98 6.13 -9.34
N ALA A 14 11.69 7.24 -9.56
CA ALA A 14 12.78 7.32 -10.53
C ALA A 14 13.95 6.39 -10.18
N TRP A 15 14.26 6.25 -8.89
CA TRP A 15 15.31 5.33 -8.46
C TRP A 15 14.89 3.86 -8.66
N ALA A 16 13.67 3.50 -8.30
CA ALA A 16 13.14 2.18 -8.59
C ALA A 16 13.13 1.88 -10.09
N ALA A 17 12.73 2.87 -10.92
CA ALA A 17 12.72 2.72 -12.36
C ALA A 17 14.10 2.53 -13.00
N SER A 18 15.18 2.96 -12.33
CA SER A 18 16.56 2.77 -12.79
C SER A 18 17.12 1.36 -12.54
N GLY A 19 16.46 0.58 -11.68
CA GLY A 19 16.86 -0.79 -11.35
C GLY A 19 16.21 -1.84 -12.24
N THR A 20 16.77 -3.05 -12.16
CA THR A 20 16.26 -4.25 -12.83
C THR A 20 15.49 -5.11 -11.82
N LEU A 21 14.36 -5.67 -12.24
CA LEU A 21 13.59 -6.58 -11.39
C LEU A 21 14.37 -7.87 -11.09
N SER A 22 14.52 -8.20 -9.81
CA SER A 22 14.99 -9.50 -9.36
C SER A 22 13.80 -10.42 -9.08
N GLU A 23 13.49 -11.30 -10.02
CA GLU A 23 12.39 -12.28 -9.86
C GLU A 23 12.64 -13.20 -8.66
N THR A 24 13.88 -13.57 -8.39
CA THR A 24 14.25 -14.42 -7.24
C THR A 24 13.94 -13.72 -5.92
N LEU A 25 14.30 -12.44 -5.79
CA LEU A 25 13.96 -11.66 -4.59
C LEU A 25 12.46 -11.47 -4.49
N LEU A 26 11.78 -11.09 -5.58
CA LEU A 26 10.32 -10.91 -5.60
C LEU A 26 9.59 -12.15 -5.11
N HIS A 27 9.94 -13.33 -5.65
CA HIS A 27 9.32 -14.59 -5.26
C HIS A 27 9.51 -14.87 -3.76
N ARG A 28 10.72 -14.61 -3.23
CA ARG A 28 10.99 -14.77 -1.80
C ARG A 28 10.16 -13.81 -0.94
N LEU A 29 10.03 -12.55 -1.33
CA LEU A 29 9.23 -11.56 -0.60
C LEU A 29 7.75 -11.93 -0.62
N LEU A 30 7.22 -12.33 -1.78
CA LEU A 30 5.82 -12.77 -1.93
C LEU A 30 5.51 -14.08 -1.20
N SER A 31 6.52 -14.89 -0.83
CA SER A 31 6.33 -16.10 -0.04
C SER A 31 6.06 -15.84 1.44
N ASP A 32 6.12 -14.58 1.90
CA ASP A 32 5.72 -14.22 3.26
C ASP A 32 4.22 -14.57 3.45
N PRO A 33 3.86 -15.28 4.53
CA PRO A 33 2.49 -15.71 4.79
C PRO A 33 1.45 -14.57 4.80
N TYR A 34 1.88 -13.34 5.08
CA TYR A 34 1.00 -12.18 5.02
C TYR A 34 0.34 -12.01 3.65
N PHE A 35 1.07 -12.22 2.55
CA PHE A 35 0.53 -12.02 1.20
C PHE A 35 -0.51 -13.10 0.82
N ALA A 36 -0.34 -14.32 1.31
CA ALA A 36 -1.31 -15.41 1.10
C ALA A 36 -2.56 -15.29 1.98
N GLY A 37 -2.51 -14.47 3.05
CA GLY A 37 -3.63 -14.31 3.98
C GLY A 37 -4.86 -13.71 3.31
N GLN A 38 -6.03 -14.28 3.62
CA GLN A 38 -7.34 -13.81 3.15
C GLN A 38 -8.14 -13.20 4.31
N GLY A 39 -9.11 -12.35 3.96
CA GLY A 39 -10.01 -11.72 4.92
C GLY A 39 -9.38 -10.51 5.64
N PRO A 40 -9.92 -10.14 6.81
CA PRO A 40 -9.42 -9.01 7.56
C PRO A 40 -7.96 -9.19 7.97
N LYS A 41 -7.07 -8.41 7.40
CA LYS A 41 -5.64 -8.39 7.75
C LYS A 41 -5.14 -6.95 7.77
N SER A 42 -4.22 -6.66 8.64
CA SER A 42 -3.51 -5.38 8.69
C SER A 42 -2.03 -5.61 8.89
N THR A 43 -1.24 -4.65 8.50
CA THR A 43 0.20 -4.66 8.69
C THR A 43 0.72 -3.24 8.79
N GLY A 44 1.95 -3.10 9.26
CA GLY A 44 2.65 -1.86 9.35
C GLY A 44 4.16 -2.07 9.41
N ARG A 45 4.85 -1.08 9.94
CA ARG A 45 6.32 -1.07 10.05
C ARG A 45 6.86 -2.11 11.06
N GLU A 46 6.01 -2.70 11.88
CA GLU A 46 6.35 -3.79 12.78
C GLU A 46 6.68 -5.08 12.02
N LEU A 47 6.06 -5.32 10.85
CA LEU A 47 6.33 -6.47 9.99
C LEU A 47 7.25 -6.08 8.84
N PHE A 48 6.83 -5.16 7.98
CA PHE A 48 7.60 -4.74 6.80
C PHE A 48 8.59 -3.62 7.14
N ASN A 49 9.77 -4.02 7.57
CA ASN A 49 10.84 -3.15 8.01
C ASN A 49 12.19 -3.56 7.39
N LEU A 50 13.26 -2.81 7.69
CA LEU A 50 14.57 -3.10 7.14
C LEU A 50 15.12 -4.48 7.57
N PRO A 51 15.03 -4.91 8.85
CA PRO A 51 15.42 -6.27 9.23
C PRO A 51 14.71 -7.38 8.47
N TRP A 52 13.39 -7.22 8.20
CA TRP A 52 12.64 -8.17 7.36
C TRP A 52 13.26 -8.27 5.95
N LEU A 53 13.51 -7.13 5.30
CA LEU A 53 14.12 -7.09 3.96
C LEU A 53 15.53 -7.69 3.99
N GLU A 54 16.37 -7.33 4.96
CA GLU A 54 17.74 -7.81 5.09
C GLU A 54 17.80 -9.34 5.28
N SER A 55 16.84 -9.93 6.00
CA SER A 55 16.74 -11.39 6.16
C SER A 55 16.49 -12.11 4.83
N HIS A 56 15.69 -11.53 3.95
CA HIS A 56 15.47 -12.07 2.60
C HIS A 56 16.70 -11.91 1.70
N LEU A 57 17.38 -10.75 1.78
CA LEU A 57 18.58 -10.46 1.00
C LEU A 57 19.77 -11.33 1.42
N ALA A 58 19.94 -11.64 2.70
CA ALA A 58 21.03 -12.45 3.22
C ALA A 58 21.13 -13.86 2.61
N ALA A 59 20.03 -14.36 2.07
CA ALA A 59 19.95 -15.68 1.43
C ALA A 59 20.15 -15.63 -0.10
N LEU A 60 20.55 -14.47 -0.64
CA LEU A 60 20.77 -14.26 -2.08
C LEU A 60 22.19 -13.73 -2.32
N PRO A 61 22.73 -13.91 -3.53
CA PRO A 61 23.91 -13.15 -3.96
C PRO A 61 23.67 -11.64 -3.82
N PRO A 62 24.71 -10.83 -3.60
CA PRO A 62 24.57 -9.39 -3.52
C PRO A 62 23.85 -8.80 -4.75
N LEU A 63 22.83 -7.99 -4.51
CA LEU A 63 22.06 -7.31 -5.54
C LEU A 63 22.39 -5.82 -5.56
N PRO A 64 22.41 -5.17 -6.73
CA PRO A 64 22.47 -3.71 -6.80
C PRO A 64 21.28 -3.10 -6.02
N VAL A 65 21.55 -2.01 -5.29
CA VAL A 65 20.52 -1.40 -4.43
C VAL A 65 19.32 -0.86 -5.22
N ALA A 66 19.53 -0.40 -6.45
CA ALA A 66 18.46 0.01 -7.34
C ALA A 66 17.55 -1.17 -7.76
N ASP A 67 18.12 -2.36 -7.93
CA ASP A 67 17.36 -3.58 -8.26
C ASP A 67 16.51 -4.04 -7.08
N VAL A 68 17.02 -3.88 -5.85
CA VAL A 68 16.21 -4.11 -4.64
C VAL A 68 15.04 -3.13 -4.60
N GLN A 69 15.29 -1.84 -4.84
CA GLN A 69 14.22 -0.82 -4.86
C GLN A 69 13.18 -1.09 -5.96
N ARG A 70 13.64 -1.49 -7.16
CA ARG A 70 12.76 -1.90 -8.26
C ARG A 70 11.90 -3.09 -7.88
N THR A 71 12.47 -4.06 -7.20
CA THR A 71 11.76 -5.26 -6.75
C THR A 71 10.74 -4.95 -5.66
N LEU A 72 11.03 -4.02 -4.75
CA LEU A 72 10.07 -3.55 -3.74
C LEU A 72 8.89 -2.79 -4.36
N LEU A 73 9.12 -2.00 -5.42
CA LEU A 73 8.03 -1.38 -6.19
C LEU A 73 7.15 -2.45 -6.83
N GLU A 74 7.74 -3.47 -7.44
CA GLU A 74 7.01 -4.59 -8.04
C GLU A 74 6.21 -5.37 -6.99
N LEU A 75 6.80 -5.66 -5.82
CA LEU A 75 6.12 -6.28 -4.69
C LEU A 75 4.86 -5.49 -4.31
N THR A 76 5.00 -4.17 -4.18
CA THR A 76 3.88 -3.27 -3.87
C THR A 76 2.79 -3.37 -4.93
N ALA A 77 3.15 -3.27 -6.20
CA ALA A 77 2.19 -3.35 -7.29
C ALA A 77 1.45 -4.70 -7.31
N ARG A 78 2.19 -5.81 -7.21
CA ARG A 78 1.61 -7.16 -7.21
C ARG A 78 0.69 -7.41 -6.01
N SER A 79 1.11 -7.03 -4.81
CA SER A 79 0.29 -7.22 -3.60
C SER A 79 -1.03 -6.44 -3.65
N ILE A 80 -1.03 -5.24 -4.25
CA ILE A 80 -2.26 -4.47 -4.48
C ILE A 80 -3.18 -5.22 -5.46
N ILE A 81 -2.63 -5.69 -6.57
CA ILE A 81 -3.42 -6.35 -7.63
C ILE A 81 -3.98 -7.69 -7.16
N ASP A 82 -3.16 -8.50 -6.49
CA ASP A 82 -3.60 -9.79 -5.96
C ASP A 82 -4.75 -9.59 -4.95
N SER A 83 -4.63 -8.60 -4.07
CA SER A 83 -5.68 -8.23 -3.12
C SER A 83 -6.95 -7.73 -3.81
N LEU A 84 -6.80 -6.90 -4.86
CA LEU A 84 -7.93 -6.40 -5.64
C LEU A 84 -8.66 -7.53 -6.38
N GLN A 85 -7.93 -8.42 -7.03
CA GLN A 85 -8.50 -9.56 -7.76
C GLN A 85 -9.22 -10.54 -6.85
N GLN A 86 -8.70 -10.76 -5.63
CA GLN A 86 -9.37 -11.57 -4.61
C GLN A 86 -10.67 -10.94 -4.10
N ALA A 87 -10.69 -9.60 -3.96
CA ALA A 87 -11.84 -8.87 -3.44
C ALA A 87 -12.90 -8.60 -4.52
N GLN A 88 -12.48 -8.22 -5.72
CA GLN A 88 -13.34 -7.82 -6.83
C GLN A 88 -12.59 -7.92 -8.17
N SER A 89 -12.74 -9.04 -8.86
CA SER A 89 -12.00 -9.34 -10.09
C SER A 89 -12.44 -8.52 -11.32
N ASP A 90 -13.65 -7.96 -11.31
CA ASP A 90 -14.27 -7.19 -12.40
C ASP A 90 -14.18 -5.67 -12.20
N THR A 91 -13.21 -5.21 -11.39
CA THR A 91 -13.00 -3.78 -11.12
C THR A 91 -12.69 -3.00 -12.39
N ALA A 92 -13.54 -2.03 -12.71
CA ALA A 92 -13.36 -1.15 -13.88
C ALA A 92 -12.41 0.03 -13.62
N GLU A 93 -12.29 0.49 -12.37
CA GLU A 93 -11.46 1.62 -11.99
C GLU A 93 -10.80 1.39 -10.63
N LEU A 94 -9.48 1.59 -10.56
CA LEU A 94 -8.69 1.62 -9.33
C LEU A 94 -8.25 3.06 -9.03
N LEU A 95 -8.74 3.62 -7.94
CA LEU A 95 -8.35 4.96 -7.47
C LEU A 95 -7.27 4.84 -6.37
N VAL A 96 -6.14 5.47 -6.61
CA VAL A 96 -4.99 5.48 -5.69
C VAL A 96 -4.97 6.80 -4.93
N CYS A 97 -4.76 6.73 -3.61
CA CYS A 97 -4.61 7.89 -2.72
C CYS A 97 -3.30 7.81 -1.93
N GLY A 98 -2.99 8.87 -1.18
CA GLY A 98 -1.77 9.00 -0.40
C GLY A 98 -0.52 9.15 -1.26
N GLY A 99 0.65 9.01 -0.64
CA GLY A 99 1.95 9.21 -1.30
C GLY A 99 2.21 8.32 -2.51
N GLY A 100 1.61 7.13 -2.56
CA GLY A 100 1.70 6.22 -3.70
C GLY A 100 1.13 6.79 -5.01
N ALA A 101 0.13 7.67 -4.92
CA ALA A 101 -0.45 8.33 -6.08
C ALA A 101 0.52 9.31 -6.80
N HIS A 102 1.55 9.76 -6.10
CA HIS A 102 2.61 10.62 -6.65
C HIS A 102 3.82 9.83 -7.18
N ASN A 103 3.80 8.50 -7.07
CA ASN A 103 4.85 7.65 -7.61
C ASN A 103 4.47 7.20 -9.01
N GLY A 104 4.93 7.91 -10.04
CA GLY A 104 4.60 7.64 -11.44
C GLY A 104 5.01 6.24 -11.89
N ALA A 105 6.16 5.73 -11.43
CA ALA A 105 6.59 4.37 -11.75
C ALA A 105 5.62 3.32 -11.19
N LEU A 106 5.12 3.52 -9.96
CA LEU A 106 4.11 2.65 -9.36
C LEU A 106 2.78 2.72 -10.12
N MET A 107 2.30 3.94 -10.43
CA MET A 107 1.05 4.15 -11.17
C MET A 107 1.10 3.50 -12.56
N GLN A 108 2.20 3.67 -13.29
CA GLN A 108 2.42 3.03 -14.58
C GLN A 108 2.46 1.50 -14.45
N ARG A 109 3.12 0.99 -13.41
CA ARG A 109 3.20 -0.46 -13.19
C ARG A 109 1.84 -1.06 -12.86
N LEU A 110 1.04 -0.42 -12.01
CA LEU A 110 -0.34 -0.84 -11.72
C LEU A 110 -1.19 -0.87 -12.99
N GLN A 111 -1.11 0.18 -13.83
CA GLN A 111 -1.85 0.22 -15.10
C GLN A 111 -1.39 -0.88 -16.06
N ALA A 112 -0.09 -1.17 -16.14
CA ALA A 112 0.43 -2.25 -17.00
C ALA A 112 -0.03 -3.64 -16.56
N LEU A 113 -0.21 -3.86 -15.25
CA LEU A 113 -0.70 -5.12 -14.69
C LEU A 113 -2.22 -5.25 -14.74
N LEU A 114 -2.95 -4.15 -14.91
CA LEU A 114 -4.42 -4.08 -14.98
C LEU A 114 -4.88 -3.44 -16.32
N PRO A 115 -4.66 -4.09 -17.46
CA PRO A 115 -4.93 -3.46 -18.76
C PRO A 115 -6.42 -3.14 -19.00
N SER A 116 -7.33 -3.89 -18.36
CA SER A 116 -8.78 -3.70 -18.48
C SER A 116 -9.37 -2.79 -17.37
N CYS A 117 -8.55 -2.34 -16.41
CA CYS A 117 -8.96 -1.48 -15.32
C CYS A 117 -8.29 -0.11 -15.47
N ARG A 118 -9.05 0.96 -15.32
CA ARG A 118 -8.47 2.31 -15.32
C ARG A 118 -7.78 2.58 -13.98
N VAL A 119 -6.48 2.80 -13.97
CA VAL A 119 -5.74 3.23 -12.78
C VAL A 119 -5.60 4.75 -12.76
N ALA A 120 -6.08 5.40 -11.71
CA ALA A 120 -6.04 6.86 -11.59
C ALA A 120 -5.85 7.29 -10.13
N SER A 121 -5.43 8.55 -9.92
CA SER A 121 -5.46 9.18 -8.60
C SER A 121 -6.89 9.61 -8.23
N THR A 122 -7.20 9.63 -6.94
CA THR A 122 -8.45 10.18 -6.39
C THR A 122 -8.71 11.62 -6.81
N ALA A 123 -7.67 12.38 -7.21
CA ALA A 123 -7.81 13.72 -7.77
C ALA A 123 -8.73 13.76 -9.00
N THR A 124 -8.78 12.69 -9.80
CA THR A 124 -9.68 12.59 -10.96
C THR A 124 -11.17 12.55 -10.57
N ARG A 125 -11.46 12.30 -9.30
CA ARG A 125 -12.79 12.31 -8.70
C ARG A 125 -12.99 13.50 -7.75
N GLY A 126 -12.14 14.53 -7.85
CA GLY A 126 -12.25 15.77 -7.08
C GLY A 126 -11.70 15.69 -5.64
N VAL A 127 -11.05 14.60 -5.27
CA VAL A 127 -10.44 14.43 -3.93
C VAL A 127 -8.93 14.36 -4.08
N PRO A 128 -8.18 15.39 -3.65
CA PRO A 128 -6.71 15.34 -3.65
C PRO A 128 -6.21 14.10 -2.88
N PRO A 129 -5.24 13.33 -3.42
CA PRO A 129 -4.81 12.06 -2.84
C PRO A 129 -4.28 12.20 -1.40
N ASP A 130 -3.65 13.32 -1.07
CA ASP A 130 -3.08 13.58 0.26
C ASP A 130 -4.14 13.94 1.31
N TRP A 131 -5.38 14.21 0.89
CA TRP A 131 -6.45 14.62 1.80
C TRP A 131 -7.40 13.49 2.18
N VAL A 132 -7.33 12.35 1.51
CA VAL A 132 -8.24 11.21 1.75
C VAL A 132 -8.20 10.77 3.21
N GLU A 133 -7.01 10.65 3.79
CA GLU A 133 -6.84 10.26 5.19
C GLU A 133 -7.38 11.33 6.15
N ALA A 134 -7.07 12.61 5.91
CA ALA A 134 -7.58 13.72 6.71
C ALA A 134 -9.12 13.79 6.66
N MET A 135 -9.71 13.60 5.49
CA MET A 135 -11.17 13.54 5.33
C MET A 135 -11.79 12.34 6.07
N ALA A 136 -11.13 11.17 6.00
CA ALA A 136 -11.58 10.00 6.72
C ALA A 136 -11.57 10.23 8.24
N PHE A 137 -10.50 10.82 8.79
CA PHE A 137 -10.44 11.16 10.22
C PHE A 137 -11.44 12.24 10.62
N ALA A 138 -11.67 13.25 9.79
CA ALA A 138 -12.70 14.25 10.04
C ALA A 138 -14.11 13.61 10.10
N TRP A 139 -14.39 12.68 9.19
CA TRP A 139 -15.65 11.91 9.21
C TRP A 139 -15.75 11.02 10.45
N LEU A 140 -14.67 10.34 10.85
CA LEU A 140 -14.64 9.52 12.06
C LEU A 140 -14.87 10.37 13.32
N ALA A 141 -14.30 11.58 13.39
CA ALA A 141 -14.53 12.51 14.49
C ALA A 141 -16.01 12.95 14.55
N HIS A 142 -16.61 13.29 13.40
CA HIS A 142 -18.04 13.56 13.33
C HIS A 142 -18.88 12.37 13.83
N CYS A 143 -18.61 11.15 13.35
CA CYS A 143 -19.29 9.95 13.81
C CYS A 143 -19.16 9.73 15.31
N CYS A 144 -17.98 10.02 15.89
CA CYS A 144 -17.77 9.92 17.33
C CYS A 144 -18.66 10.90 18.12
N LEU A 145 -18.74 12.16 17.66
CA LEU A 145 -19.58 13.19 18.31
C LEU A 145 -21.06 12.83 18.21
N GLU A 146 -21.52 12.38 17.06
CA GLU A 146 -22.91 12.00 16.82
C GLU A 146 -23.25 10.57 17.30
N ARG A 147 -22.30 9.86 17.94
CA ARG A 147 -22.46 8.48 18.41
C ARG A 147 -22.87 7.49 17.31
N ILE A 148 -22.43 7.73 16.09
CA ILE A 148 -22.67 6.86 14.93
C ILE A 148 -21.58 5.79 14.88
N PRO A 149 -21.92 4.49 14.84
CA PRO A 149 -20.92 3.45 14.60
C PRO A 149 -20.23 3.62 13.24
N ALA A 150 -18.90 3.71 13.26
CA ALA A 150 -18.11 4.01 12.05
C ALA A 150 -17.19 2.85 11.61
N ASN A 151 -17.09 1.78 12.40
CA ASN A 151 -16.33 0.61 11.98
C ASN A 151 -17.12 -0.25 10.99
N ARG A 152 -16.38 -1.04 10.19
CA ARG A 152 -16.93 -2.03 9.26
C ARG A 152 -16.46 -3.43 9.67
N PRO A 153 -17.29 -4.20 10.41
CA PRO A 153 -16.92 -5.53 10.88
C PRO A 153 -16.46 -6.49 9.76
N SER A 154 -17.06 -6.41 8.58
CA SER A 154 -16.66 -7.20 7.41
C SER A 154 -15.25 -6.91 6.90
N VAL A 155 -14.71 -5.74 7.22
CA VAL A 155 -13.35 -5.32 6.83
C VAL A 155 -12.35 -5.53 7.95
N THR A 156 -12.76 -5.24 9.21
CA THR A 156 -11.85 -5.23 10.37
C THR A 156 -11.85 -6.54 11.16
N GLY A 157 -12.81 -7.44 10.91
CA GLY A 157 -13.01 -8.65 11.72
C GLY A 157 -13.61 -8.37 13.11
N ALA A 158 -14.06 -7.14 13.39
CA ALA A 158 -14.68 -6.79 14.66
C ALA A 158 -15.98 -7.55 14.88
N ARG A 159 -16.28 -7.92 16.14
CA ARG A 159 -17.48 -8.69 16.51
C ARG A 159 -18.80 -7.93 16.40
N GLY A 160 -18.76 -6.64 16.05
CA GLY A 160 -19.97 -5.82 15.89
C GLY A 160 -19.65 -4.35 15.66
N LEU A 161 -20.71 -3.59 15.39
CA LEU A 161 -20.62 -2.15 15.21
C LEU A 161 -20.22 -1.43 16.50
N ARG A 162 -19.37 -0.41 16.39
CA ARG A 162 -18.88 0.41 17.51
C ARG A 162 -18.75 1.87 17.12
N VAL A 163 -19.06 2.77 18.01
CA VAL A 163 -18.61 4.15 17.95
C VAL A 163 -17.11 4.16 18.20
N LEU A 164 -16.36 4.74 17.29
CA LEU A 164 -14.90 4.81 17.37
C LEU A 164 -14.45 6.15 17.94
N GLY A 165 -13.30 6.14 18.62
CA GLY A 165 -12.72 7.32 19.23
C GLY A 165 -13.08 7.49 20.71
N ALA A 166 -12.48 8.52 21.34
CA ALA A 166 -12.73 8.91 22.71
C ALA A 166 -12.69 10.44 22.81
N ILE A 167 -13.52 10.99 23.71
CA ILE A 167 -13.56 12.42 24.01
C ILE A 167 -12.97 12.60 25.42
N TYR A 168 -11.89 13.37 25.49
CA TYR A 168 -11.24 13.73 26.77
C TYR A 168 -11.61 15.19 27.07
N PRO A 169 -12.54 15.43 27.99
CA PRO A 169 -12.87 16.81 28.39
C PRO A 169 -11.67 17.44 29.11
N ALA A 170 -11.54 18.77 28.95
CA ALA A 170 -10.51 19.56 29.63
C ALA A 170 -10.78 19.64 31.13
#